data_90a25201f8a40ea0411a62a990d386ba
#
_entry.id   90a25201f8a40ea0411a62a990d386ba
#
_cell.length_a   1.000
_cell.length_b   1.000
_cell.length_c   1.000
_cell.angle_alpha   90.00
_cell.angle_beta   90.00
_cell.angle_gamma   90.00
#
_symmetry.space_group_name_H-M   'P 1'
#
loop_
_entity.id
_entity.type
_entity.pdbx_description
1 polymer ?
#
loop_
_entity_poly.entity_id
_entity_poly.type
_entity_poly.pdbx_seq_one_letter_code
_entity_poly.pdbx_strand_id
1 'polypeptide(L)'
;MTDYQLPLIYTSVIGSYAWPAWFHSALVAARRGEYGPDDWKETQDDAVDLAVRDQEDAGVDIITDGEMRRIGFFTAEFYGHMTGLRELPPRRKMGIVGHDQRESYEAAEPVQAPNGLGLVEEYQYLKSRTQRPIKMPIPGPYTLAGRIKPGTVYKDRMEVAHALSDIINREMKALVAAGANFIQIDEPSMAVHTHSPKAFVDLFNTTVTGVVAKIGVHLCFGNFVGRPVAKRTYRPIFPHVLDMHVSQFALEFANRELAELSLWHEFPNDRELAVGAVDVKNYYVETPEDVAERIRAALQYIVPEKLSITPDCGFSQTARWAARRKLAAMVEGAKIVRRELTGTA
;
A
#
# COMPACT_ATOMS: atom_id res chain seq x y z
N MET A 1 -26.38 1.13 -1.82
CA MET A 1 -25.06 1.80 -1.76
C MET A 1 -25.36 3.18 -1.22
N THR A 2 -24.85 3.51 -0.05
CA THR A 2 -24.88 4.89 0.44
C THR A 2 -23.95 5.68 -0.49
N ASP A 3 -24.48 6.71 -1.15
CA ASP A 3 -23.68 7.67 -1.92
C ASP A 3 -22.79 8.45 -0.94
N TYR A 4 -21.67 7.81 -0.53
CA TYR A 4 -20.67 8.50 0.27
C TYR A 4 -19.94 9.48 -0.64
N GLN A 5 -20.32 10.75 -0.53
CA GLN A 5 -19.66 11.81 -1.27
C GLN A 5 -18.33 12.15 -0.59
N LEU A 6 -17.22 11.86 -1.26
CA LEU A 6 -15.90 12.22 -0.76
C LEU A 6 -15.78 13.75 -0.65
N PRO A 7 -15.24 14.25 0.48
CA PRO A 7 -14.98 15.67 0.60
C PRO A 7 -13.81 16.10 -0.31
N LEU A 8 -13.71 17.39 -0.58
CA LEU A 8 -12.53 17.99 -1.22
C LEU A 8 -11.27 17.63 -0.42
N ILE A 9 -10.16 17.32 -1.08
CA ILE A 9 -8.90 16.92 -0.42
C ILE A 9 -9.16 15.78 0.58
N TYR A 10 -9.80 14.69 0.15
CA TYR A 10 -10.12 13.57 1.01
C TYR A 10 -8.86 12.88 1.55
N THR A 11 -9.00 12.21 2.68
CA THR A 11 -7.92 11.47 3.34
C THR A 11 -8.05 9.98 3.11
N SER A 12 -6.92 9.29 2.95
CA SER A 12 -6.87 7.83 2.90
C SER A 12 -5.59 7.30 3.54
N VAL A 13 -5.53 6.00 3.77
CA VAL A 13 -4.31 5.30 4.19
C VAL A 13 -3.65 4.62 3.00
N ILE A 14 -2.40 4.17 3.11
CA ILE A 14 -1.74 3.40 2.05
C ILE A 14 -2.27 1.97 2.02
N GLY A 15 -2.10 1.22 3.09
CA GLY A 15 -2.53 -0.18 3.23
C GLY A 15 -2.33 -0.63 4.65
N SER A 16 -1.12 -1.06 5.00
CA SER A 16 -0.81 -1.63 6.31
C SER A 16 -0.99 -0.64 7.45
N TYR A 17 -1.61 -1.11 8.53
CA TYR A 17 -1.77 -0.39 9.77
C TYR A 17 -0.85 -0.94 10.86
N ALA A 18 -0.72 -0.18 11.95
CA ALA A 18 0.13 -0.51 13.08
C ALA A 18 -0.44 -1.68 13.90
N TRP A 19 0.37 -2.72 14.09
CA TRP A 19 -0.05 -3.87 14.87
C TRP A 19 -0.19 -3.52 16.36
N PRO A 20 -1.29 -3.92 17.01
CA PRO A 20 -1.42 -3.80 18.44
C PRO A 20 -0.44 -4.77 19.15
N ALA A 21 -0.01 -4.41 20.36
CA ALA A 21 0.98 -5.20 21.10
C ALA A 21 0.51 -6.66 21.35
N TRP A 22 -0.79 -6.84 21.62
CA TRP A 22 -1.35 -8.17 21.83
C TRP A 22 -1.27 -9.07 20.58
N PHE A 23 -1.36 -8.48 19.38
CA PHE A 23 -1.28 -9.23 18.12
C PHE A 23 0.13 -9.81 17.91
N HIS A 24 1.18 -9.08 18.30
CA HIS A 24 2.54 -9.62 18.32
C HIS A 24 2.66 -10.85 19.24
N SER A 25 2.04 -10.81 20.42
CA SER A 25 2.03 -11.93 21.36
C SER A 25 1.24 -13.12 20.82
N ALA A 26 0.07 -12.86 20.24
CA ALA A 26 -0.76 -13.88 19.62
C ALA A 26 -0.04 -14.57 18.43
N LEU A 27 0.69 -13.82 17.59
CA LEU A 27 1.50 -14.38 16.52
C LEU A 27 2.59 -15.34 17.04
N VAL A 28 3.23 -14.99 18.17
CA VAL A 28 4.23 -15.87 18.78
C VAL A 28 3.59 -17.17 19.28
N ALA A 29 2.41 -17.09 19.90
CA ALA A 29 1.64 -18.25 20.35
C ALA A 29 1.18 -19.13 19.18
N ALA A 30 0.65 -18.54 18.12
CA ALA A 30 0.25 -19.25 16.91
C ALA A 30 1.42 -20.00 16.25
N ARG A 31 2.60 -19.37 16.16
CA ARG A 31 3.82 -20.00 15.63
C ARG A 31 4.35 -21.16 16.48
N ARG A 32 3.95 -21.25 17.74
CA ARG A 32 4.26 -22.36 18.65
C ARG A 32 3.21 -23.47 18.58
N GLY A 33 2.16 -23.29 17.75
CA GLY A 33 1.06 -24.25 17.66
C GLY A 33 0.11 -24.22 18.87
N GLU A 34 0.09 -23.11 19.62
CA GLU A 34 -0.78 -22.91 20.77
C GLU A 34 -2.21 -22.47 20.35
N TYR A 35 -2.39 -22.06 19.08
CA TYR A 35 -3.67 -21.66 18.48
C TYR A 35 -4.10 -22.66 17.40
N GLY A 36 -5.39 -23.02 17.42
CA GLY A 36 -6.03 -23.68 16.28
C GLY A 36 -6.29 -22.73 15.11
N PRO A 37 -6.71 -23.26 13.95
CA PRO A 37 -7.01 -22.41 12.78
C PRO A 37 -8.11 -21.39 13.06
N ASP A 38 -9.15 -21.77 13.81
CA ASP A 38 -10.28 -20.89 14.12
C ASP A 38 -9.86 -19.80 15.12
N ASP A 39 -9.08 -20.12 16.15
CA ASP A 39 -8.53 -19.15 17.10
C ASP A 39 -7.64 -18.12 16.40
N TRP A 40 -6.83 -18.59 15.43
CA TRP A 40 -5.97 -17.71 14.66
C TRP A 40 -6.77 -16.80 13.74
N LYS A 41 -7.80 -17.35 13.07
CA LYS A 41 -8.69 -16.56 12.22
C LYS A 41 -9.43 -15.50 13.02
N GLU A 42 -9.99 -15.83 14.19
CA GLU A 42 -10.66 -14.88 15.08
C GLU A 42 -9.70 -13.77 15.52
N THR A 43 -8.47 -14.12 15.88
CA THR A 43 -7.42 -13.16 16.24
C THR A 43 -7.12 -12.17 15.09
N GLN A 44 -7.08 -12.64 13.86
CA GLN A 44 -6.86 -11.78 12.70
C GLN A 44 -8.09 -10.90 12.41
N ASP A 45 -9.29 -11.44 12.56
CA ASP A 45 -10.55 -10.71 12.42
C ASP A 45 -10.62 -9.55 13.43
N ASP A 46 -10.29 -9.80 14.70
CA ASP A 46 -10.21 -8.78 15.75
C ASP A 46 -9.18 -7.69 15.44
N ALA A 47 -8.06 -8.07 14.86
CA ALA A 47 -7.03 -7.11 14.45
C ALA A 47 -7.51 -6.21 13.31
N VAL A 48 -8.24 -6.75 12.33
CA VAL A 48 -8.89 -5.97 11.26
C VAL A 48 -9.93 -5.02 11.84
N ASP A 49 -10.80 -5.50 12.72
CA ASP A 49 -11.83 -4.68 13.37
C ASP A 49 -11.22 -3.50 14.14
N LEU A 50 -10.10 -3.75 14.81
CA LEU A 50 -9.35 -2.71 15.50
C LEU A 50 -8.75 -1.68 14.53
N ALA A 51 -8.19 -2.13 13.41
CA ALA A 51 -7.62 -1.25 12.39
C ALA A 51 -8.71 -0.39 11.74
N VAL A 52 -9.86 -0.96 11.44
CA VAL A 52 -11.04 -0.25 10.91
C VAL A 52 -11.49 0.82 11.91
N ARG A 53 -11.69 0.44 13.17
CA ARG A 53 -12.11 1.38 14.23
C ARG A 53 -11.13 2.55 14.39
N ASP A 54 -9.83 2.29 14.45
CA ASP A 54 -8.84 3.36 14.62
C ASP A 54 -8.83 4.34 13.45
N GLN A 55 -9.06 3.89 12.22
CA GLN A 55 -9.18 4.73 11.03
C GLN A 55 -10.49 5.54 11.05
N GLU A 56 -11.60 4.91 11.41
CA GLU A 56 -12.91 5.57 11.55
C GLU A 56 -12.93 6.61 12.67
N ASP A 57 -12.38 6.28 13.84
CA ASP A 57 -12.24 7.20 15.00
C ASP A 57 -11.39 8.42 14.65
N ALA A 58 -10.36 8.24 13.83
CA ALA A 58 -9.56 9.34 13.31
C ALA A 58 -10.29 10.17 12.24
N GLY A 59 -11.37 9.65 11.66
CA GLY A 59 -12.15 10.31 10.62
C GLY A 59 -11.59 10.17 9.21
N VAL A 60 -10.76 9.15 8.93
CA VAL A 60 -10.22 8.87 7.59
C VAL A 60 -11.35 8.61 6.61
N ASP A 61 -11.32 9.23 5.43
CA ASP A 61 -12.41 9.17 4.46
C ASP A 61 -12.45 7.83 3.69
N ILE A 62 -11.30 7.30 3.27
CA ILE A 62 -11.16 5.99 2.60
C ILE A 62 -10.24 5.11 3.41
N ILE A 63 -10.71 3.93 3.80
CA ILE A 63 -10.00 3.03 4.71
C ILE A 63 -9.56 1.72 4.04
N THR A 64 -8.72 0.97 4.75
CA THR A 64 -8.29 -0.41 4.41
C THR A 64 -8.51 -1.32 5.61
N ASP A 65 -8.34 -2.63 5.44
CA ASP A 65 -8.30 -3.63 6.52
C ASP A 65 -7.02 -3.56 7.38
N GLY A 66 -6.13 -2.63 7.06
CA GLY A 66 -4.82 -2.49 7.72
C GLY A 66 -3.84 -3.60 7.37
N GLU A 67 -4.15 -4.46 6.41
CA GLU A 67 -3.32 -5.63 6.02
C GLU A 67 -3.01 -6.54 7.23
N MET A 68 -3.96 -6.64 8.17
CA MET A 68 -3.74 -7.33 9.44
C MET A 68 -3.55 -8.83 9.26
N ARG A 69 -4.01 -9.40 8.14
CA ARG A 69 -3.79 -10.82 7.80
C ARG A 69 -2.44 -11.09 7.14
N ARG A 70 -1.73 -10.04 6.69
CA ARG A 70 -0.45 -10.16 5.96
C ARG A 70 0.74 -10.15 6.95
N ILE A 71 0.98 -11.31 7.54
CA ILE A 71 1.93 -11.45 8.65
C ILE A 71 3.38 -11.26 8.21
N GLY A 72 4.07 -10.34 8.87
CA GLY A 72 5.50 -10.08 8.65
C GLY A 72 5.82 -9.02 7.60
N PHE A 73 5.09 -8.98 6.50
CA PHE A 73 5.26 -7.97 5.45
C PHE A 73 4.09 -8.00 4.47
N PHE A 74 3.77 -6.87 3.87
CA PHE A 74 2.61 -6.72 2.98
C PHE A 74 2.58 -7.66 1.77
N THR A 75 3.68 -8.36 1.46
CA THR A 75 3.77 -9.37 0.39
C THR A 75 3.78 -10.80 0.90
N ALA A 76 3.88 -11.05 2.21
CA ALA A 76 4.25 -12.37 2.73
C ALA A 76 3.19 -13.45 2.45
N GLU A 77 1.93 -13.18 2.73
CA GLU A 77 0.84 -14.17 2.62
C GLU A 77 0.55 -14.60 1.18
N PHE A 78 0.87 -13.77 0.20
CA PHE A 78 0.56 -14.05 -1.21
C PHE A 78 1.26 -15.29 -1.75
N TYR A 79 2.47 -15.58 -1.28
CA TYR A 79 3.22 -16.75 -1.75
C TYR A 79 2.59 -18.08 -1.31
N GLY A 80 1.86 -18.08 -0.18
CA GLY A 80 1.10 -19.23 0.29
C GLY A 80 -0.09 -19.62 -0.61
N HIS A 81 -0.60 -18.67 -1.39
CA HIS A 81 -1.66 -18.90 -2.38
C HIS A 81 -1.13 -19.36 -3.74
N MET A 82 0.19 -19.37 -3.92
CA MET A 82 0.83 -19.69 -5.20
C MET A 82 1.33 -21.13 -5.22
N THR A 83 1.24 -21.76 -6.40
CA THR A 83 1.89 -23.04 -6.71
C THR A 83 3.09 -22.82 -7.62
N GLY A 84 3.93 -23.84 -7.79
CA GLY A 84 5.16 -23.76 -8.60
C GLY A 84 6.35 -23.16 -7.85
N LEU A 85 6.18 -22.80 -6.58
CA LEU A 85 7.22 -22.24 -5.74
C LEU A 85 7.80 -23.28 -4.78
N ARG A 86 9.12 -23.26 -4.63
CA ARG A 86 9.86 -23.98 -3.60
C ARG A 86 10.43 -22.96 -2.61
N GLU A 87 10.08 -23.08 -1.34
CA GLU A 87 10.67 -22.25 -0.29
C GLU A 87 12.17 -22.52 -0.17
N LEU A 88 12.94 -21.46 -0.02
CA LEU A 88 14.38 -21.52 0.18
C LEU A 88 14.73 -21.37 1.65
N PRO A 89 15.76 -22.07 2.13
CA PRO A 89 16.25 -21.90 3.50
C PRO A 89 16.50 -20.40 3.80
N PRO A 90 16.13 -19.93 4.99
CA PRO A 90 16.36 -18.55 5.36
C PRO A 90 17.86 -18.24 5.33
N ARG A 91 18.23 -17.21 4.56
CA ARG A 91 19.59 -16.71 4.56
C ARG A 91 19.78 -15.78 5.74
N ARG A 92 20.61 -16.16 6.69
CA ARG A 92 21.00 -15.27 7.76
C ARG A 92 21.82 -14.14 7.18
N LYS A 93 21.23 -12.95 7.11
CA LYS A 93 21.96 -11.71 6.84
C LYS A 93 22.33 -11.06 8.17
N MET A 94 23.43 -10.34 8.21
CA MET A 94 23.78 -9.50 9.36
C MET A 94 22.90 -8.26 9.32
N GLY A 95 21.92 -8.16 10.22
CA GLY A 95 20.95 -7.09 10.28
C GLY A 95 19.94 -7.26 11.42
N ILE A 96 18.90 -6.46 11.39
CA ILE A 96 17.85 -6.49 12.41
C ILE A 96 17.02 -7.76 12.25
N VAL A 97 16.88 -8.52 13.32
CA VAL A 97 16.07 -9.75 13.37
C VAL A 97 14.64 -9.46 12.91
N GLY A 98 14.12 -10.30 12.02
CA GLY A 98 12.77 -10.15 11.44
C GLY A 98 12.72 -9.43 10.10
N HIS A 99 13.67 -8.57 9.78
CA HIS A 99 13.73 -7.90 8.48
C HIS A 99 14.54 -8.65 7.43
N ASP A 100 15.62 -9.31 7.87
CA ASP A 100 16.54 -10.02 6.99
C ASP A 100 16.17 -11.50 6.79
N GLN A 101 15.23 -11.99 7.61
CA GLN A 101 14.79 -13.39 7.62
C GLN A 101 13.47 -13.60 6.88
N ARG A 102 13.15 -12.72 5.92
CA ARG A 102 11.96 -12.88 5.12
C ARG A 102 12.09 -14.12 4.24
N GLU A 103 11.02 -14.85 4.14
CA GLU A 103 10.88 -16.00 3.26
C GLU A 103 11.26 -15.63 1.84
N SER A 104 11.92 -16.52 1.16
CA SER A 104 12.29 -16.40 -0.25
C SER A 104 12.05 -17.73 -0.95
N TYR A 105 11.75 -17.66 -2.21
CA TYR A 105 11.31 -18.79 -3.00
C TYR A 105 12.15 -18.94 -4.26
N GLU A 106 12.05 -20.10 -4.88
CA GLU A 106 12.56 -20.34 -6.23
C GLU A 106 11.42 -20.93 -7.06
N ALA A 107 11.27 -20.46 -8.29
CA ALA A 107 10.35 -21.07 -9.24
C ALA A 107 10.87 -22.45 -9.64
N ALA A 108 10.19 -23.50 -9.19
CA ALA A 108 10.44 -24.89 -9.56
C ALA A 108 9.59 -25.31 -10.77
N GLU A 109 8.42 -24.69 -10.92
CA GLU A 109 7.47 -24.83 -12.01
C GLU A 109 6.89 -23.47 -12.35
N PRO A 110 6.12 -23.30 -13.45
CA PRO A 110 5.40 -22.07 -13.74
C PRO A 110 4.51 -21.64 -12.57
N VAL A 111 4.69 -20.40 -12.09
CA VAL A 111 3.96 -19.86 -10.94
C VAL A 111 2.49 -19.67 -11.30
N GLN A 112 1.60 -20.16 -10.46
CA GLN A 112 0.15 -20.03 -10.61
C GLN A 112 -0.53 -19.75 -9.26
N ALA A 113 -1.75 -19.22 -9.29
CA ALA A 113 -2.63 -19.08 -8.13
C ALA A 113 -4.03 -19.58 -8.54
N PRO A 114 -4.27 -20.89 -8.48
CA PRO A 114 -5.51 -21.50 -8.99
C PRO A 114 -6.75 -21.06 -8.22
N ASN A 115 -6.61 -20.70 -6.95
CA ASN A 115 -7.71 -20.27 -6.07
C ASN A 115 -7.69 -18.75 -5.80
N GLY A 116 -6.95 -17.97 -6.61
CA GLY A 116 -6.76 -16.55 -6.36
C GLY A 116 -5.69 -16.26 -5.32
N LEU A 117 -5.63 -15.00 -4.87
CA LEU A 117 -4.63 -14.51 -3.92
C LEU A 117 -5.21 -14.23 -2.52
N GLY A 118 -6.51 -14.54 -2.29
CA GLY A 118 -7.18 -14.37 -1.01
C GLY A 118 -7.76 -12.96 -0.77
N LEU A 119 -7.53 -12.01 -1.66
CA LEU A 119 -7.97 -10.63 -1.47
C LEU A 119 -9.50 -10.44 -1.54
N VAL A 120 -10.20 -11.30 -2.25
CA VAL A 120 -11.67 -11.26 -2.32
C VAL A 120 -12.27 -11.51 -0.94
N GLU A 121 -11.73 -12.46 -0.19
CA GLU A 121 -12.17 -12.77 1.18
C GLU A 121 -11.83 -11.62 2.14
N GLU A 122 -10.63 -11.06 2.05
CA GLU A 122 -10.24 -9.86 2.82
C GLU A 122 -11.20 -8.70 2.54
N TYR A 123 -11.52 -8.43 1.28
CA TYR A 123 -12.46 -7.39 0.89
C TYR A 123 -13.87 -7.63 1.42
N GLN A 124 -14.40 -8.85 1.29
CA GLN A 124 -15.74 -9.19 1.75
C GLN A 124 -15.86 -9.02 3.27
N TYR A 125 -14.86 -9.45 4.02
CA TYR A 125 -14.81 -9.22 5.46
C TYR A 125 -14.80 -7.73 5.79
N LEU A 126 -13.86 -6.96 5.21
CA LEU A 126 -13.77 -5.52 5.43
C LEU A 126 -15.10 -4.80 5.10
N LYS A 127 -15.71 -5.15 3.98
CA LYS A 127 -16.99 -4.59 3.55
C LYS A 127 -18.13 -4.86 4.55
N SER A 128 -18.07 -5.96 5.28
CA SER A 128 -19.05 -6.28 6.33
C SER A 128 -18.86 -5.45 7.62
N ARG A 129 -17.68 -4.83 7.79
CA ARG A 129 -17.27 -4.14 9.04
C ARG A 129 -17.37 -2.63 8.97
N THR A 130 -17.57 -2.04 7.80
CA THR A 130 -17.58 -0.58 7.62
C THR A 130 -18.62 -0.11 6.60
N GLN A 131 -19.04 1.15 6.74
CA GLN A 131 -19.80 1.88 5.73
C GLN A 131 -18.93 2.90 4.97
N ARG A 132 -17.67 3.03 5.34
CA ARG A 132 -16.72 3.92 4.65
C ARG A 132 -16.34 3.37 3.28
N PRO A 133 -15.96 4.24 2.33
CA PRO A 133 -15.30 3.81 1.10
C PRO A 133 -14.05 2.99 1.41
N ILE A 134 -13.84 1.94 0.63
CA ILE A 134 -12.75 0.97 0.81
C ILE A 134 -11.76 1.12 -0.32
N LYS A 135 -10.47 1.10 0.02
CA LYS A 135 -9.37 0.92 -0.91
C LYS A 135 -8.71 -0.43 -0.65
N MET A 136 -8.56 -1.26 -1.69
CA MET A 136 -7.90 -2.55 -1.60
C MET A 136 -6.46 -2.46 -2.10
N PRO A 137 -5.46 -2.56 -1.23
CA PRO A 137 -4.06 -2.62 -1.63
C PRO A 137 -3.68 -4.02 -2.10
N ILE A 138 -2.97 -4.10 -3.22
CA ILE A 138 -2.39 -5.33 -3.77
C ILE A 138 -0.92 -5.07 -4.14
N PRO A 139 0.03 -5.96 -3.78
CA PRO A 139 1.41 -5.80 -4.20
C PRO A 139 1.55 -5.86 -5.72
N GLY A 140 2.38 -4.99 -6.27
CA GLY A 140 2.69 -5.00 -7.69
C GLY A 140 3.53 -6.22 -8.12
N PRO A 141 3.45 -6.61 -9.39
CA PRO A 141 4.08 -7.85 -9.88
C PRO A 141 5.60 -7.83 -9.75
N TYR A 142 6.26 -6.71 -10.00
CA TYR A 142 7.70 -6.63 -9.86
C TYR A 142 8.15 -6.64 -8.40
N THR A 143 7.33 -6.09 -7.49
CA THR A 143 7.58 -6.15 -6.05
C THR A 143 7.42 -7.59 -5.53
N LEU A 144 6.37 -8.31 -5.91
CA LEU A 144 6.20 -9.73 -5.57
C LEU A 144 7.33 -10.59 -6.14
N ALA A 145 7.72 -10.38 -7.40
CA ALA A 145 8.84 -11.11 -8.03
C ALA A 145 10.16 -10.97 -7.27
N GLY A 146 10.30 -9.94 -6.42
CA GLY A 146 11.52 -9.70 -5.65
C GLY A 146 11.89 -10.79 -4.63
N ARG A 147 10.95 -11.68 -4.28
CA ARG A 147 11.15 -12.81 -3.38
C ARG A 147 11.28 -14.16 -4.10
N ILE A 148 11.11 -14.16 -5.40
CA ILE A 148 11.15 -15.38 -6.22
C ILE A 148 12.41 -15.37 -7.08
N LYS A 149 13.29 -16.36 -6.87
CA LYS A 149 14.36 -16.61 -7.82
C LYS A 149 13.78 -17.27 -9.06
N PRO A 150 14.20 -16.86 -10.25
CA PRO A 150 13.71 -17.41 -11.51
C PRO A 150 13.86 -18.93 -11.66
N GLY A 151 14.87 -19.52 -11.01
CA GLY A 151 15.21 -20.95 -11.15
C GLY A 151 15.65 -21.28 -12.59
N THR A 152 15.15 -22.40 -13.09
CA THR A 152 15.29 -22.81 -14.52
C THR A 152 14.02 -22.51 -15.32
N VAL A 153 12.98 -22.02 -14.67
CA VAL A 153 11.65 -21.80 -15.26
C VAL A 153 11.58 -20.47 -16.00
N TYR A 154 12.20 -19.44 -15.41
CA TYR A 154 12.20 -18.09 -15.94
C TYR A 154 13.61 -17.58 -16.16
N LYS A 155 13.78 -16.71 -17.15
CA LYS A 155 15.07 -16.12 -17.49
C LYS A 155 15.59 -15.16 -16.40
N ASP A 156 14.70 -14.32 -15.91
CA ASP A 156 15.03 -13.25 -14.95
C ASP A 156 13.81 -12.85 -14.11
N ARG A 157 14.01 -11.88 -13.21
CA ARG A 157 12.95 -11.35 -12.34
C ARG A 157 11.81 -10.69 -13.14
N MET A 158 12.09 -10.09 -14.29
CA MET A 158 11.06 -9.44 -15.10
C MET A 158 10.11 -10.48 -15.71
N GLU A 159 10.64 -11.62 -16.14
CA GLU A 159 9.80 -12.72 -16.65
C GLU A 159 8.93 -13.33 -15.54
N VAL A 160 9.46 -13.49 -14.33
CA VAL A 160 8.63 -13.84 -13.15
C VAL A 160 7.54 -12.78 -12.92
N ALA A 161 7.86 -11.50 -13.02
CA ALA A 161 6.90 -10.43 -12.83
C ALA A 161 5.80 -10.43 -13.89
N HIS A 162 6.10 -10.78 -15.14
CA HIS A 162 5.08 -10.96 -16.18
C HIS A 162 4.12 -12.12 -15.85
N ALA A 163 4.65 -13.25 -15.38
CA ALA A 163 3.79 -14.36 -14.94
C ALA A 163 2.87 -13.96 -13.76
N LEU A 164 3.40 -13.19 -12.81
CA LEU A 164 2.63 -12.64 -11.69
C LEU A 164 1.62 -11.59 -12.13
N SER A 165 1.90 -10.82 -13.19
CA SER A 165 1.00 -9.81 -13.73
C SER A 165 -0.36 -10.42 -14.12
N ASP A 166 -0.38 -11.58 -14.76
CA ASP A 166 -1.61 -12.28 -15.13
C ASP A 166 -2.39 -12.76 -13.89
N ILE A 167 -1.69 -13.21 -12.87
CA ILE A 167 -2.30 -13.65 -11.60
C ILE A 167 -2.95 -12.46 -10.90
N ILE A 168 -2.22 -11.34 -10.77
CA ILE A 168 -2.70 -10.10 -10.15
C ILE A 168 -3.88 -9.52 -10.92
N ASN A 169 -3.82 -9.52 -12.26
CA ASN A 169 -4.92 -9.04 -13.09
C ASN A 169 -6.22 -9.83 -12.85
N ARG A 170 -6.12 -11.18 -12.76
CA ARG A 170 -7.29 -12.03 -12.43
C ARG A 170 -7.84 -11.71 -11.04
N GLU A 171 -6.97 -11.53 -10.05
CA GLU A 171 -7.39 -11.18 -8.69
C GLU A 171 -8.08 -9.82 -8.64
N MET A 172 -7.55 -8.80 -9.32
CA MET A 172 -8.20 -7.48 -9.42
C MET A 172 -9.57 -7.57 -10.08
N LYS A 173 -9.74 -8.36 -11.14
CA LYS A 173 -11.04 -8.60 -11.77
C LYS A 173 -12.01 -9.30 -10.84
N ALA A 174 -11.54 -10.25 -10.04
CA ALA A 174 -12.35 -10.93 -9.02
C ALA A 174 -12.76 -9.95 -7.90
N LEU A 175 -11.87 -9.05 -7.46
CA LEU A 175 -12.20 -7.97 -6.53
C LEU A 175 -13.29 -7.05 -7.09
N VAL A 176 -13.17 -6.64 -8.35
CA VAL A 176 -14.21 -5.82 -9.02
C VAL A 176 -15.55 -6.56 -9.07
N ALA A 177 -15.54 -7.85 -9.40
CA ALA A 177 -16.75 -8.68 -9.39
C ALA A 177 -17.37 -8.79 -8.00
N ALA A 178 -16.57 -8.77 -6.92
CA ALA A 178 -17.04 -8.72 -5.53
C ALA A 178 -17.55 -7.33 -5.10
N GLY A 179 -17.33 -6.30 -5.94
CA GLY A 179 -17.82 -4.94 -5.74
C GLY A 179 -16.75 -3.92 -5.29
N ALA A 180 -15.47 -4.27 -5.35
CA ALA A 180 -14.40 -3.31 -5.11
C ALA A 180 -14.34 -2.30 -6.26
N ASN A 181 -14.27 -1.02 -5.93
CA ASN A 181 -14.26 0.09 -6.89
C ASN A 181 -13.00 0.95 -6.83
N PHE A 182 -12.11 0.70 -5.84
CA PHE A 182 -10.81 1.33 -5.73
C PHE A 182 -9.75 0.29 -5.34
N ILE A 183 -8.80 0.05 -6.24
CA ILE A 183 -7.68 -0.88 -6.04
C ILE A 183 -6.38 -0.09 -6.16
N GLN A 184 -5.49 -0.24 -5.19
CA GLN A 184 -4.15 0.36 -5.20
C GLN A 184 -3.10 -0.71 -5.41
N ILE A 185 -2.25 -0.54 -6.41
CA ILE A 185 -1.08 -1.41 -6.64
C ILE A 185 0.12 -0.80 -5.92
N ASP A 186 0.68 -1.56 -4.97
CA ASP A 186 1.88 -1.17 -4.24
C ASP A 186 3.13 -1.67 -4.96
N GLU A 187 3.81 -0.75 -5.69
CA GLU A 187 4.98 -1.08 -6.51
C GLU A 187 6.22 -0.25 -6.12
N PRO A 188 6.66 -0.30 -4.84
CA PRO A 188 7.84 0.44 -4.39
C PRO A 188 9.11 0.02 -5.14
N SER A 189 9.18 -1.21 -5.64
CA SER A 189 10.33 -1.70 -6.39
C SER A 189 10.61 -0.88 -7.65
N MET A 190 9.61 -0.24 -8.25
CA MET A 190 9.76 0.63 -9.40
C MET A 190 10.57 1.90 -9.07
N ALA A 191 10.34 2.48 -7.88
CA ALA A 191 11.08 3.65 -7.40
C ALA A 191 12.48 3.28 -6.86
N VAL A 192 12.67 2.03 -6.43
CA VAL A 192 13.94 1.51 -5.91
C VAL A 192 14.88 1.04 -7.03
N HIS A 193 14.33 0.40 -8.08
CA HIS A 193 15.08 -0.16 -9.21
C HIS A 193 14.81 0.63 -10.49
N THR A 194 15.47 1.75 -10.65
CA THR A 194 15.16 2.75 -11.69
C THR A 194 15.84 2.50 -13.06
N HIS A 195 16.42 1.32 -13.27
CA HIS A 195 17.23 1.02 -14.48
C HIS A 195 16.42 0.73 -15.75
N SER A 196 15.12 0.44 -15.65
CA SER A 196 14.26 0.10 -16.78
C SER A 196 12.84 0.67 -16.62
N PRO A 197 12.68 2.00 -16.46
CA PRO A 197 11.39 2.59 -16.10
C PRO A 197 10.30 2.31 -17.12
N LYS A 198 10.62 2.30 -18.42
CA LYS A 198 9.64 1.96 -19.47
C LYS A 198 9.13 0.52 -19.33
N ALA A 199 10.01 -0.45 -19.10
CA ALA A 199 9.58 -1.85 -18.93
C ALA A 199 8.67 -2.01 -17.69
N PHE A 200 8.89 -1.25 -16.64
CA PHE A 200 8.01 -1.25 -15.47
C PHE A 200 6.63 -0.64 -15.79
N VAL A 201 6.58 0.43 -16.58
CA VAL A 201 5.32 1.03 -17.03
C VAL A 201 4.55 0.06 -17.93
N ASP A 202 5.21 -0.58 -18.88
CA ASP A 202 4.61 -1.58 -19.77
C ASP A 202 4.05 -2.77 -18.96
N LEU A 203 4.79 -3.28 -17.97
CA LEU A 203 4.35 -4.32 -17.06
C LEU A 203 3.11 -3.89 -16.24
N PHE A 204 3.15 -2.67 -15.67
CA PHE A 204 2.01 -2.13 -14.91
C PHE A 204 0.76 -2.02 -15.79
N ASN A 205 0.89 -1.44 -16.98
CA ASN A 205 -0.22 -1.27 -17.91
C ASN A 205 -0.83 -2.61 -18.32
N THR A 206 0.01 -3.63 -18.53
CA THR A 206 -0.44 -4.99 -18.78
C THR A 206 -1.23 -5.53 -17.57
N THR A 207 -0.71 -5.31 -16.37
CA THR A 207 -1.32 -5.80 -15.12
C THR A 207 -2.73 -5.23 -14.91
N VAL A 208 -2.99 -3.98 -15.27
CA VAL A 208 -4.30 -3.33 -15.08
C VAL A 208 -5.25 -3.49 -16.26
N THR A 209 -4.85 -4.16 -17.32
CA THR A 209 -5.65 -4.28 -18.56
C THR A 209 -7.02 -4.90 -18.28
N GLY A 210 -8.09 -4.19 -18.66
CA GLY A 210 -9.48 -4.64 -18.53
C GLY A 210 -10.01 -4.65 -17.09
N VAL A 211 -9.33 -4.05 -16.13
CA VAL A 211 -9.84 -3.84 -14.77
C VAL A 211 -10.68 -2.57 -14.73
N VAL A 212 -11.97 -2.69 -14.40
CA VAL A 212 -12.93 -1.57 -14.39
C VAL A 212 -13.11 -1.09 -12.94
N ALA A 213 -12.13 -0.35 -12.44
CA ALA A 213 -12.13 0.26 -11.11
C ALA A 213 -11.26 1.52 -11.13
N LYS A 214 -11.34 2.35 -10.09
CA LYS A 214 -10.31 3.36 -9.84
C LYS A 214 -9.00 2.65 -9.51
N ILE A 215 -7.97 2.86 -10.32
CA ILE A 215 -6.64 2.28 -10.10
C ILE A 215 -5.73 3.34 -9.49
N GLY A 216 -5.20 3.06 -8.31
CA GLY A 216 -4.10 3.79 -7.71
C GLY A 216 -2.77 3.04 -7.86
N VAL A 217 -1.66 3.77 -7.86
CA VAL A 217 -0.34 3.19 -7.69
C VAL A 217 0.38 3.87 -6.52
N HIS A 218 0.93 3.08 -5.60
CA HIS A 218 1.79 3.59 -4.55
C HIS A 218 3.26 3.33 -4.88
N LEU A 219 4.02 4.42 -5.00
CA LEU A 219 5.46 4.40 -5.23
C LEU A 219 6.14 5.07 -4.03
N CYS A 220 6.95 4.32 -3.31
CA CYS A 220 7.76 4.83 -2.21
C CYS A 220 9.19 4.27 -2.27
N PHE A 221 10.04 4.74 -1.38
CA PHE A 221 11.44 4.32 -1.34
C PHE A 221 11.68 3.19 -0.31
N GLY A 222 10.62 2.47 0.04
CA GLY A 222 10.62 1.41 1.05
C GLY A 222 10.62 1.95 2.49
N ASN A 223 10.28 1.06 3.42
CA ASN A 223 10.34 1.33 4.84
C ASN A 223 11.09 0.19 5.54
N PHE A 224 12.38 0.36 5.73
CA PHE A 224 13.23 -0.59 6.44
C PHE A 224 13.48 -0.09 7.87
N VAL A 225 12.56 -0.42 8.78
CA VAL A 225 12.62 0.02 10.19
C VAL A 225 12.82 1.54 10.28
N GLY A 226 11.97 2.30 9.61
CA GLY A 226 12.06 3.76 9.59
C GLY A 226 13.12 4.33 8.64
N ARG A 227 13.67 3.52 7.71
CA ARG A 227 14.69 3.97 6.75
C ARG A 227 14.30 3.64 5.31
N PRO A 228 14.58 4.51 4.34
CA PRO A 228 14.43 4.17 2.93
C PRO A 228 15.46 3.12 2.51
N VAL A 229 15.13 2.29 1.53
CA VAL A 229 16.03 1.27 0.99
C VAL A 229 16.80 1.74 -0.25
N ALA A 230 16.46 2.92 -0.77
CA ALA A 230 17.10 3.53 -1.95
C ALA A 230 17.22 5.04 -1.81
N LYS A 231 17.93 5.67 -2.76
CA LYS A 231 17.96 7.12 -2.89
C LYS A 231 16.54 7.64 -3.14
N ARG A 232 16.10 8.60 -2.33
CA ARG A 232 14.76 9.16 -2.36
C ARG A 232 14.62 10.21 -3.48
N THR A 233 14.42 9.75 -4.72
CA THR A 233 14.17 10.63 -5.86
C THR A 233 13.30 9.93 -6.91
N TYR A 234 12.26 10.60 -7.39
CA TYR A 234 11.38 10.13 -8.46
C TYR A 234 11.93 10.51 -9.85
N ARG A 235 12.86 11.46 -9.92
CA ARG A 235 13.39 11.97 -11.21
C ARG A 235 13.81 10.87 -12.19
N PRO A 236 14.46 9.76 -11.79
CA PRO A 236 14.88 8.73 -12.73
C PRO A 236 13.74 7.96 -13.40
N ILE A 237 12.54 7.94 -12.81
CA ILE A 237 11.37 7.27 -13.40
C ILE A 237 10.47 8.23 -14.17
N PHE A 238 10.68 9.54 -14.03
CA PHE A 238 10.07 10.57 -14.86
C PHE A 238 10.85 10.74 -16.18
N PRO A 239 10.16 10.97 -17.30
CA PRO A 239 8.70 11.12 -17.47
C PRO A 239 7.93 9.80 -17.68
N HIS A 240 8.59 8.64 -17.65
CA HIS A 240 7.99 7.36 -18.04
C HIS A 240 6.69 7.02 -17.29
N VAL A 241 6.61 7.35 -16.00
CA VAL A 241 5.41 7.11 -15.19
C VAL A 241 4.17 7.87 -15.69
N LEU A 242 4.35 8.90 -16.54
CA LEU A 242 3.25 9.62 -17.17
C LEU A 242 2.45 8.73 -18.13
N ASP A 243 3.04 7.66 -18.64
CA ASP A 243 2.39 6.71 -19.54
C ASP A 243 1.65 5.58 -18.78
N MET A 244 1.63 5.59 -17.44
CA MET A 244 0.91 4.60 -16.66
C MET A 244 -0.61 4.77 -16.78
N HIS A 245 -1.33 3.67 -16.96
CA HIS A 245 -2.79 3.62 -16.96
C HIS A 245 -3.32 3.61 -15.51
N VAL A 246 -3.29 4.76 -14.86
CA VAL A 246 -3.61 4.93 -13.45
C VAL A 246 -4.45 6.18 -13.24
N SER A 247 -5.38 6.14 -12.28
CA SER A 247 -6.21 7.28 -11.89
C SER A 247 -5.56 8.12 -10.78
N GLN A 248 -4.72 7.50 -9.92
CA GLN A 248 -4.12 8.16 -8.78
C GLN A 248 -2.68 7.67 -8.53
N PHE A 249 -1.80 8.61 -8.28
CA PHE A 249 -0.46 8.34 -7.72
C PHE A 249 -0.45 8.64 -6.23
N ALA A 250 -0.05 7.67 -5.40
CA ALA A 250 0.25 7.88 -3.99
C ALA A 250 1.78 7.89 -3.81
N LEU A 251 2.32 9.05 -3.47
CA LEU A 251 3.75 9.32 -3.45
C LEU A 251 4.23 9.80 -2.08
N GLU A 252 5.41 9.38 -1.69
CA GLU A 252 6.08 9.72 -0.44
C GLU A 252 6.71 11.12 -0.52
N PHE A 253 6.32 12.04 0.38
CA PHE A 253 6.83 13.42 0.40
C PHE A 253 7.21 13.92 1.80
N ALA A 254 6.48 13.57 2.87
CA ALA A 254 6.68 14.15 4.19
C ALA A 254 8.09 13.91 4.75
N ASN A 255 8.64 12.71 4.60
CA ASN A 255 10.00 12.41 5.06
C ASN A 255 11.11 12.93 4.13
N ARG A 256 10.73 13.72 3.12
CA ARG A 256 11.62 14.32 2.12
C ARG A 256 11.49 15.84 2.07
N GLU A 257 10.86 16.44 3.08
CA GLU A 257 10.62 17.88 3.13
C GLU A 257 9.93 18.40 1.84
N LEU A 258 8.97 17.60 1.33
CA LEU A 258 8.21 17.84 0.11
C LEU A 258 9.06 18.00 -1.18
N ALA A 259 10.29 17.48 -1.18
CA ALA A 259 11.14 17.51 -2.35
C ALA A 259 10.45 16.90 -3.58
N GLU A 260 10.66 17.50 -4.74
CA GLU A 260 10.14 17.06 -6.05
C GLU A 260 8.61 17.18 -6.23
N LEU A 261 7.85 17.87 -5.37
CA LEU A 261 6.44 18.21 -5.65
C LEU A 261 6.28 18.91 -7.00
N SER A 262 7.25 19.72 -7.40
CA SER A 262 7.24 20.43 -8.69
C SER A 262 7.21 19.51 -9.91
N LEU A 263 7.59 18.23 -9.78
CA LEU A 263 7.43 17.24 -10.84
C LEU A 263 5.96 17.09 -11.27
N TRP A 264 5.02 17.42 -10.37
CA TRP A 264 3.60 17.30 -10.67
C TRP A 264 3.11 18.23 -11.79
N HIS A 265 3.82 19.31 -12.08
CA HIS A 265 3.53 20.13 -13.27
C HIS A 265 3.69 19.37 -14.60
N GLU A 266 4.44 18.27 -14.60
CA GLU A 266 4.63 17.42 -15.77
C GLU A 266 3.47 16.41 -15.98
N PHE A 267 2.60 16.21 -14.96
CA PHE A 267 1.50 15.26 -15.02
C PHE A 267 0.28 15.83 -15.78
N PRO A 268 -0.46 14.98 -16.52
CA PRO A 268 -1.75 15.35 -17.07
C PRO A 268 -2.75 15.70 -15.95
N ASN A 269 -3.61 16.70 -16.21
CA ASN A 269 -4.63 17.18 -15.27
C ASN A 269 -5.77 16.16 -14.99
N ASP A 270 -5.76 15.01 -15.67
CA ASP A 270 -6.77 13.95 -15.51
C ASP A 270 -6.51 13.02 -14.33
N ARG A 271 -5.33 13.13 -13.68
CA ARG A 271 -4.90 12.24 -12.60
C ARG A 271 -4.91 12.90 -11.24
N GLU A 272 -5.08 12.08 -10.22
CA GLU A 272 -5.02 12.50 -8.84
C GLU A 272 -3.63 12.25 -8.25
N LEU A 273 -3.21 13.13 -7.33
CA LEU A 273 -2.06 12.95 -6.46
C LEU A 273 -2.54 12.73 -5.02
N ALA A 274 -2.20 11.59 -4.45
CA ALA A 274 -2.27 11.34 -3.03
C ALA A 274 -0.91 11.68 -2.42
N VAL A 275 -0.84 12.85 -1.78
CA VAL A 275 0.38 13.35 -1.16
C VAL A 275 0.60 12.67 0.17
N GLY A 276 1.74 12.00 0.33
CA GLY A 276 2.24 11.57 1.63
C GLY A 276 2.57 12.78 2.50
N ALA A 277 1.63 13.16 3.36
CA ALA A 277 1.76 14.34 4.22
C ALA A 277 2.08 14.00 5.68
N VAL A 278 2.19 12.72 6.00
CA VAL A 278 2.54 12.20 7.33
C VAL A 278 3.72 11.25 7.21
N ASP A 279 4.81 11.55 7.91
CA ASP A 279 6.01 10.71 7.91
C ASP A 279 5.85 9.50 8.85
N VAL A 280 5.80 8.30 8.30
CA VAL A 280 5.70 7.05 9.06
C VAL A 280 7.08 6.50 9.47
N LYS A 281 8.18 7.16 9.12
CA LYS A 281 9.55 6.69 9.30
C LYS A 281 10.26 7.38 10.47
N ASN A 282 9.57 8.26 11.19
CA ASN A 282 10.09 8.87 12.42
C ASN A 282 9.06 8.89 13.56
N TYR A 283 9.53 9.17 14.77
CA TYR A 283 8.71 9.17 15.99
C TYR A 283 8.00 10.49 16.25
N TYR A 284 8.31 11.55 15.50
CA TYR A 284 7.58 12.82 15.61
C TYR A 284 6.12 12.60 15.19
N VAL A 285 5.20 13.02 16.00
CA VAL A 285 3.78 13.03 15.69
C VAL A 285 3.44 14.43 15.18
N GLU A 286 3.09 14.54 13.91
CA GLU A 286 2.72 15.79 13.29
C GLU A 286 1.58 16.47 14.04
N THR A 287 1.59 17.79 14.11
CA THR A 287 0.42 18.59 14.47
C THR A 287 -0.51 18.73 13.26
N PRO A 288 -1.81 19.05 13.46
CA PRO A 288 -2.69 19.37 12.34
C PRO A 288 -2.15 20.51 11.46
N GLU A 289 -1.46 21.49 12.04
CA GLU A 289 -0.88 22.59 11.27
C GLU A 289 0.31 22.16 10.42
N ASP A 290 1.20 21.26 10.91
CA ASP A 290 2.27 20.70 10.08
C ASP A 290 1.70 20.04 8.82
N VAL A 291 0.58 19.32 8.95
CA VAL A 291 -0.09 18.69 7.82
C VAL A 291 -0.73 19.73 6.90
N ALA A 292 -1.42 20.73 7.47
CA ALA A 292 -2.05 21.81 6.71
C ALA A 292 -1.02 22.59 5.88
N GLU A 293 0.15 22.90 6.44
CA GLU A 293 1.26 23.55 5.72
C GLU A 293 1.73 22.71 4.53
N ARG A 294 1.87 21.38 4.70
CA ARG A 294 2.24 20.47 3.61
C ARG A 294 1.16 20.41 2.52
N ILE A 295 -0.11 20.46 2.89
CA ILE A 295 -1.23 20.50 1.93
C ILE A 295 -1.21 21.83 1.16
N ARG A 296 -1.03 22.98 1.83
CA ARG A 296 -0.92 24.29 1.16
C ARG A 296 0.26 24.34 0.18
N ALA A 297 1.38 23.71 0.52
CA ALA A 297 2.52 23.58 -0.38
C ALA A 297 2.18 22.71 -1.61
N ALA A 298 1.43 21.61 -1.44
CA ALA A 298 1.00 20.78 -2.54
C ALA A 298 0.02 21.51 -3.47
N LEU A 299 -0.87 22.35 -2.94
CA LEU A 299 -1.81 23.16 -3.70
C LEU A 299 -1.17 24.19 -4.64
N GLN A 300 0.14 24.44 -4.51
CA GLN A 300 0.88 25.24 -5.49
C GLN A 300 1.10 24.52 -6.81
N TYR A 301 0.95 23.19 -6.83
CA TYR A 301 1.27 22.32 -7.96
C TYR A 301 0.08 21.53 -8.49
N ILE A 302 -0.98 21.36 -7.68
CA ILE A 302 -2.15 20.56 -8.04
C ILE A 302 -3.43 21.24 -7.55
N VAL A 303 -4.48 21.15 -8.37
CA VAL A 303 -5.81 21.67 -8.02
C VAL A 303 -6.46 20.84 -6.89
N PRO A 304 -7.26 21.47 -6.01
CA PRO A 304 -7.84 20.79 -4.84
C PRO A 304 -8.65 19.53 -5.17
N GLU A 305 -9.34 19.51 -6.32
CA GLU A 305 -10.19 18.40 -6.77
C GLU A 305 -9.38 17.15 -7.16
N LYS A 306 -8.08 17.31 -7.40
CA LYS A 306 -7.16 16.24 -7.77
C LYS A 306 -6.18 15.87 -6.65
N LEU A 307 -6.29 16.55 -5.50
CA LEU A 307 -5.45 16.31 -4.35
C LEU A 307 -6.15 15.41 -3.33
N SER A 308 -5.47 14.42 -2.84
CA SER A 308 -5.83 13.67 -1.63
C SER A 308 -4.64 13.52 -0.70
N ILE A 309 -4.88 13.15 0.55
CA ILE A 309 -3.84 13.11 1.58
C ILE A 309 -3.70 11.70 2.13
N THR A 310 -2.45 11.25 2.22
CA THR A 310 -2.08 9.95 2.77
C THR A 310 -0.88 10.08 3.71
N PRO A 311 -0.59 9.04 4.51
CA PRO A 311 0.77 8.86 5.03
C PRO A 311 1.75 8.54 3.89
N ASP A 312 3.05 8.75 4.12
CA ASP A 312 4.13 8.44 3.17
C ASP A 312 4.19 6.96 2.76
N CYS A 313 3.79 6.08 3.66
CA CYS A 313 3.81 4.63 3.49
C CYS A 313 2.83 3.99 4.49
N GLY A 314 2.72 2.66 4.51
CA GLY A 314 1.98 1.93 5.53
C GLY A 314 2.57 2.08 6.94
N PHE A 315 1.73 1.94 7.96
CA PHE A 315 2.10 2.09 9.38
C PHE A 315 2.66 0.83 10.03
N SER A 316 2.88 -0.26 9.33
CA SER A 316 3.27 -1.56 9.90
C SER A 316 4.47 -1.50 10.86
N GLN A 317 5.38 -0.54 10.69
CA GLN A 317 6.57 -0.35 11.53
C GLN A 317 6.37 0.73 12.62
N THR A 318 5.20 1.34 12.69
CA THR A 318 4.90 2.42 13.62
C THR A 318 4.17 1.87 14.84
N ALA A 319 4.48 2.34 16.04
CA ALA A 319 3.71 1.98 17.23
C ALA A 319 2.26 2.48 17.10
N ARG A 320 1.26 1.65 17.44
CA ARG A 320 -0.16 1.95 17.25
C ARG A 320 -0.58 3.29 17.89
N TRP A 321 -0.06 3.61 19.07
CA TRP A 321 -0.39 4.90 19.73
C TRP A 321 0.05 6.11 18.89
N ALA A 322 1.20 6.00 18.20
CA ALA A 322 1.69 7.04 17.30
C ALA A 322 0.88 7.07 15.99
N ALA A 323 0.58 5.91 15.41
CA ALA A 323 -0.24 5.80 14.21
C ALA A 323 -1.62 6.47 14.38
N ARG A 324 -2.31 6.21 15.50
CA ARG A 324 -3.59 6.86 15.82
C ARG A 324 -3.48 8.39 15.85
N ARG A 325 -2.47 8.92 16.52
CA ARG A 325 -2.25 10.37 16.62
C ARG A 325 -1.88 10.98 15.26
N LYS A 326 -1.05 10.30 14.49
CA LYS A 326 -0.68 10.72 13.14
C LYS A 326 -1.89 10.76 12.19
N LEU A 327 -2.77 9.75 12.24
CA LEU A 327 -4.02 9.76 11.46
C LEU A 327 -4.94 10.90 11.88
N ALA A 328 -5.11 11.13 13.18
CA ALA A 328 -5.92 12.24 13.66
C ALA A 328 -5.37 13.60 13.19
N ALA A 329 -4.04 13.81 13.29
CA ALA A 329 -3.40 15.03 12.79
C ALA A 329 -3.57 15.19 11.28
N MET A 330 -3.48 14.10 10.51
CA MET A 330 -3.68 14.10 9.07
C MET A 330 -5.10 14.56 8.70
N VAL A 331 -6.10 14.02 9.35
CA VAL A 331 -7.51 14.36 9.10
C VAL A 331 -7.81 15.80 9.51
N GLU A 332 -7.37 16.22 10.70
CA GLU A 332 -7.59 17.59 11.16
C GLU A 332 -6.85 18.62 10.29
N GLY A 333 -5.62 18.32 9.84
CA GLY A 333 -4.89 19.16 8.90
C GLY A 333 -5.63 19.33 7.56
N ALA A 334 -6.18 18.23 7.02
CA ALA A 334 -7.01 18.29 5.82
C ALA A 334 -8.29 19.14 6.05
N LYS A 335 -8.93 19.02 7.20
CA LYS A 335 -10.10 19.84 7.57
C LYS A 335 -9.76 21.35 7.68
N ILE A 336 -8.59 21.70 8.19
CA ILE A 336 -8.13 23.10 8.23
C ILE A 336 -8.12 23.68 6.81
N VAL A 337 -7.45 23.02 5.88
CA VAL A 337 -7.33 23.53 4.51
C VAL A 337 -8.67 23.49 3.76
N ARG A 338 -9.51 22.46 3.98
CA ARG A 338 -10.88 22.44 3.41
C ARG A 338 -11.67 23.70 3.81
N ARG A 339 -11.63 24.07 5.11
CA ARG A 339 -12.30 25.28 5.60
C ARG A 339 -11.77 26.56 4.96
N GLU A 340 -10.48 26.64 4.76
CA GLU A 340 -9.85 27.79 4.07
C GLU A 340 -10.34 27.93 2.63
N LEU A 341 -10.52 26.80 1.91
CA LEU A 341 -10.92 26.78 0.50
C LEU A 341 -12.42 26.97 0.30
N THR A 342 -13.25 26.45 1.21
CA THR A 342 -14.70 26.40 1.03
C THR A 342 -15.46 27.40 1.90
N GLY A 343 -14.82 27.96 2.91
CA GLY A 343 -15.47 28.83 3.91
C GLY A 343 -16.46 28.09 4.83
N THR A 344 -16.53 26.74 4.75
CA THR A 344 -17.44 25.90 5.54
C THR A 344 -16.65 24.98 6.47
N ALA A 345 -17.23 24.69 7.65
CA ALA A 345 -16.60 23.84 8.68
C ALA A 345 -16.62 22.35 8.31
#